data_663ad97ab89d3f68c6e25ea72cf00a93
#
_entry.id   663ad97ab89d3f68c6e25ea72cf00a93
#
_cell.length_a   1.000
_cell.length_b   1.000
_cell.length_c   1.000
_cell.angle_alpha   90.00
_cell.angle_beta   90.00
_cell.angle_gamma   90.00
#
_symmetry.space_group_name_H-M   'P 1'
#
loop_
_entity.id
_entity.type
_entity.pdbx_description
1 polymer ?
#
loop_
_entity_poly.entity_id
_entity_poly.type
_entity_poly.pdbx_seq_one_letter_code
_entity_poly.pdbx_strand_id
1 'polypeptide(L)'
;MKIARLRADILAGLTSSFALVPECIAFALVAQVNPLMGLYGAFFICLITALFGGRPGMISGAAGSMAVVIIALVVQHGVEYLLATVLLGGLIMTAFGLLRLGKLVRMVPHPVMLGFVNGLAIVIATAQLEHFQHDGRWIEGKALYLMIGLVALTMAIVYILPRLTKAIPPALAAILGVGLLTYFLHLPTHTLGDMAKIAGNLPVPALPQIPWSLETLKIILPYAVLMAMVGLLETLLTLNLTDEITESRGHPDRECVALGAANIASGMCGGMGGCAMIGQTMINLSSGGRGRLSGIVAGVMILLYILFLSPLIELIPLAALVGVMFVVAQQTFAWASLRVLGKVPLNDVLVIVAVTIITVLTDLAVAVSCGIVIAALNFAWQHARELHAETRIEADGSKLYLPWGTLFFASTTQFLNQFDTANDPEHVTVDCRHLSFVDYSAIAALMTLRERYTKAGKHLRVVHLSERCKQLLKRSGMHPA
;
A
#
# COMPACT_ATOMS: atom_id res chain seq x y z
N MET A 1 10.59 -16.23 -32.33
CA MET A 1 10.43 -15.90 -30.93
C MET A 1 10.38 -14.38 -30.64
N LYS A 2 11.29 -13.53 -31.13
CA LYS A 2 11.28 -12.08 -30.84
C LYS A 2 10.03 -11.35 -31.34
N ILE A 3 9.55 -11.62 -32.55
CA ILE A 3 8.37 -10.98 -33.17
C ILE A 3 7.07 -11.35 -32.41
N ALA A 4 6.93 -12.60 -31.99
CA ALA A 4 5.77 -13.02 -31.20
C ALA A 4 5.68 -12.36 -29.86
N ARG A 5 6.83 -12.17 -29.16
CA ARG A 5 6.90 -11.40 -27.91
C ARG A 5 6.57 -9.93 -28.11
N LEU A 6 7.07 -9.32 -29.18
CA LEU A 6 6.78 -7.93 -29.53
C LEU A 6 5.28 -7.71 -29.73
N ARG A 7 4.62 -8.59 -30.50
CA ARG A 7 3.16 -8.55 -30.68
C ARG A 7 2.40 -8.73 -29.38
N ALA A 8 2.81 -9.67 -28.54
CA ALA A 8 2.18 -9.90 -27.24
C ALA A 8 2.30 -8.67 -26.33
N ASP A 9 3.48 -8.05 -26.24
CA ASP A 9 3.67 -6.83 -25.44
C ASP A 9 2.83 -5.65 -25.98
N ILE A 10 2.73 -5.46 -27.30
CA ILE A 10 1.90 -4.39 -27.89
C ILE A 10 0.42 -4.62 -27.58
N LEU A 11 -0.10 -5.83 -27.82
CA LEU A 11 -1.50 -6.15 -27.56
C LEU A 11 -1.85 -6.07 -26.07
N ALA A 12 -0.96 -6.55 -25.20
CA ALA A 12 -1.12 -6.45 -23.76
C ALA A 12 -1.11 -4.98 -23.27
N GLY A 13 -0.22 -4.16 -23.82
CA GLY A 13 -0.18 -2.72 -23.54
C GLY A 13 -1.45 -1.99 -23.97
N LEU A 14 -1.97 -2.29 -25.16
CA LEU A 14 -3.24 -1.76 -25.64
C LEU A 14 -4.41 -2.18 -24.71
N THR A 15 -4.49 -3.46 -24.35
CA THR A 15 -5.53 -3.95 -23.44
C THR A 15 -5.45 -3.26 -22.09
N SER A 16 -4.25 -3.10 -21.54
CA SER A 16 -4.03 -2.42 -20.25
C SER A 16 -4.38 -0.94 -20.32
N SER A 17 -4.07 -0.24 -21.42
CA SER A 17 -4.41 1.17 -21.58
C SER A 17 -5.92 1.42 -21.59
N PHE A 18 -6.68 0.55 -22.27
CA PHE A 18 -8.14 0.64 -22.27
C PHE A 18 -8.77 0.39 -20.89
N ALA A 19 -8.17 -0.47 -20.09
CA ALA A 19 -8.64 -0.71 -18.74
C ALA A 19 -8.23 0.41 -17.77
N LEU A 20 -7.06 1.04 -18.02
CA LEU A 20 -6.49 2.06 -17.14
C LEU A 20 -7.25 3.41 -17.22
N VAL A 21 -7.71 3.80 -18.42
CA VAL A 21 -8.38 5.10 -18.63
C VAL A 21 -9.61 5.29 -17.75
N PRO A 22 -10.60 4.38 -17.70
CA PRO A 22 -11.76 4.55 -16.85
C PRO A 22 -11.42 4.65 -15.37
N GLU A 23 -10.47 3.84 -14.92
CA GLU A 23 -10.05 3.83 -13.51
C GLU A 23 -9.36 5.15 -13.13
N CYS A 24 -8.47 5.67 -13.98
CA CYS A 24 -7.77 6.92 -13.70
C CYS A 24 -8.74 8.12 -13.67
N ILE A 25 -9.73 8.14 -14.55
CA ILE A 25 -10.80 9.14 -14.54
C ILE A 25 -11.60 9.04 -13.24
N ALA A 26 -12.04 7.83 -12.88
CA ALA A 26 -12.84 7.62 -11.69
C ALA A 26 -12.05 7.96 -10.40
N PHE A 27 -10.76 7.65 -10.33
CA PHE A 27 -9.92 8.03 -9.19
C PHE A 27 -9.69 9.55 -9.11
N ALA A 28 -9.59 10.25 -10.24
CA ALA A 28 -9.55 11.71 -10.25
C ALA A 28 -10.85 12.31 -9.70
N LEU A 29 -12.01 11.74 -10.04
CA LEU A 29 -13.30 12.16 -9.49
C LEU A 29 -13.37 11.89 -7.96
N VAL A 30 -12.90 10.73 -7.50
CA VAL A 30 -12.80 10.45 -6.06
C VAL A 30 -11.91 11.47 -5.35
N ALA A 31 -10.80 11.87 -5.97
CA ALA A 31 -9.90 12.90 -5.46
C ALA A 31 -10.45 14.33 -5.57
N GLN A 32 -11.65 14.50 -6.14
CA GLN A 32 -12.30 15.79 -6.43
C GLN A 32 -11.43 16.71 -7.30
N VAL A 33 -10.72 16.14 -8.26
CA VAL A 33 -9.92 16.87 -9.23
C VAL A 33 -10.41 16.63 -10.65
N ASN A 34 -9.95 17.47 -11.57
CA ASN A 34 -10.28 17.31 -12.98
C ASN A 34 -9.85 15.92 -13.49
N PRO A 35 -10.72 15.16 -14.18
CA PRO A 35 -10.40 13.87 -14.77
C PRO A 35 -9.11 13.84 -15.61
N LEU A 36 -8.79 14.96 -16.27
CA LEU A 36 -7.57 15.11 -17.04
C LEU A 36 -6.30 14.94 -16.17
N MET A 37 -6.35 15.37 -14.90
CA MET A 37 -5.23 15.18 -13.98
C MET A 37 -4.95 13.70 -13.69
N GLY A 38 -5.99 12.88 -13.63
CA GLY A 38 -5.87 11.42 -13.54
C GLY A 38 -5.20 10.82 -14.76
N LEU A 39 -5.60 11.27 -15.96
CA LEU A 39 -5.04 10.80 -17.21
C LEU A 39 -3.58 11.25 -17.41
N TYR A 40 -3.24 12.51 -17.06
CA TYR A 40 -1.85 12.98 -17.09
C TYR A 40 -0.97 12.20 -16.09
N GLY A 41 -1.49 11.99 -14.88
CA GLY A 41 -0.83 11.14 -13.90
C GLY A 41 -0.57 9.74 -14.45
N ALA A 42 -1.58 9.10 -15.03
CA ALA A 42 -1.46 7.78 -15.62
C ALA A 42 -0.42 7.74 -16.76
N PHE A 43 -0.41 8.75 -17.64
CA PHE A 43 0.55 8.85 -18.72
C PHE A 43 2.00 8.89 -18.21
N PHE A 44 2.32 9.88 -17.34
CA PHE A 44 3.69 10.04 -16.85
C PHE A 44 4.15 8.86 -16.02
N ILE A 45 3.30 8.38 -15.11
CA ILE A 45 3.66 7.32 -14.19
C ILE A 45 3.84 6.01 -14.96
N CYS A 46 2.92 5.66 -15.88
CA CYS A 46 3.05 4.45 -16.67
C CYS A 46 4.29 4.49 -17.58
N LEU A 47 4.50 5.59 -18.31
CA LEU A 47 5.60 5.70 -19.25
C LEU A 47 6.96 5.69 -18.57
N ILE A 48 7.15 6.51 -17.52
CA ILE A 48 8.45 6.65 -16.86
C ILE A 48 8.82 5.36 -16.11
N THR A 49 7.88 4.73 -15.40
CA THR A 49 8.14 3.46 -14.72
C THR A 49 8.39 2.32 -15.72
N ALA A 50 7.71 2.30 -16.85
CA ALA A 50 7.98 1.32 -17.90
C ALA A 50 9.38 1.47 -18.50
N LEU A 51 9.84 2.71 -18.72
CA LEU A 51 11.17 3.00 -19.29
C LEU A 51 12.30 2.74 -18.29
N PHE A 52 12.18 3.26 -17.07
CA PHE A 52 13.27 3.34 -16.09
C PHE A 52 13.09 2.41 -14.90
N GLY A 53 11.89 1.88 -14.66
CA GLY A 53 11.57 1.04 -13.51
C GLY A 53 12.40 -0.23 -13.39
N GLY A 54 12.35 -0.83 -12.23
CA GLY A 54 13.08 -2.03 -11.86
C GLY A 54 12.39 -3.33 -12.28
N ARG A 55 11.09 -3.25 -12.71
CA ARG A 55 10.29 -4.45 -13.01
C ARG A 55 9.54 -4.32 -14.34
N PRO A 56 10.04 -4.94 -15.43
CA PRO A 56 9.29 -5.03 -16.69
C PRO A 56 7.97 -5.80 -16.54
N GLY A 57 6.95 -5.40 -17.27
CA GLY A 57 5.63 -6.03 -17.26
C GLY A 57 4.67 -5.49 -16.18
N MET A 58 5.14 -4.64 -15.27
CA MET A 58 4.25 -3.88 -14.37
C MET A 58 3.59 -2.72 -15.12
N ILE A 59 2.36 -2.43 -14.72
CA ILE A 59 1.59 -1.26 -15.18
C ILE A 59 1.33 -0.36 -13.98
N SER A 60 1.72 0.90 -14.12
CA SER A 60 1.54 1.94 -13.11
C SER A 60 0.63 3.03 -13.65
N GLY A 61 -0.04 3.77 -12.76
CA GLY A 61 -0.94 4.84 -13.16
C GLY A 61 -1.46 5.62 -11.97
N ALA A 62 -2.43 6.51 -12.19
CA ALA A 62 -3.16 7.16 -11.12
C ALA A 62 -3.90 6.10 -10.30
N ALA A 63 -3.70 6.09 -8.98
CA ALA A 63 -4.16 5.01 -8.11
C ALA A 63 -5.22 5.50 -7.11
N GLY A 64 -6.18 4.62 -6.81
CA GLY A 64 -7.26 4.90 -5.87
C GLY A 64 -6.78 5.18 -4.45
N SER A 65 -5.77 4.48 -4.00
CA SER A 65 -5.12 4.72 -2.71
C SER A 65 -4.55 6.12 -2.58
N MET A 66 -3.93 6.63 -3.65
CA MET A 66 -3.45 8.01 -3.72
C MET A 66 -4.60 9.01 -3.74
N ALA A 67 -5.66 8.72 -4.52
CA ALA A 67 -6.84 9.57 -4.61
C ALA A 67 -7.45 9.83 -3.22
N VAL A 68 -7.61 8.79 -2.41
CA VAL A 68 -8.19 8.89 -1.07
C VAL A 68 -7.32 9.72 -0.12
N VAL A 69 -5.99 9.57 -0.17
CA VAL A 69 -5.05 10.34 0.68
C VAL A 69 -5.17 11.84 0.44
N ILE A 70 -5.43 12.26 -0.78
CA ILE A 70 -5.38 13.67 -1.19
C ILE A 70 -6.71 14.41 -1.11
N ILE A 71 -7.84 13.72 -0.88
CA ILE A 71 -9.18 14.37 -0.85
C ILE A 71 -9.21 15.55 0.10
N ALA A 72 -8.81 15.33 1.36
CA ALA A 72 -8.86 16.38 2.38
C ALA A 72 -7.97 17.58 2.02
N LEU A 73 -6.79 17.33 1.45
CA LEU A 73 -5.90 18.38 0.99
C LEU A 73 -6.52 19.21 -0.13
N VAL A 74 -7.11 18.55 -1.13
CA VAL A 74 -7.73 19.24 -2.28
C VAL A 74 -8.90 20.07 -1.85
N VAL A 75 -9.76 19.54 -0.98
CA VAL A 75 -10.94 20.26 -0.47
C VAL A 75 -10.56 21.50 0.35
N GLN A 76 -9.50 21.40 1.17
CA GLN A 76 -9.11 22.48 2.09
C GLN A 76 -8.20 23.52 1.44
N HIS A 77 -7.28 23.10 0.57
CA HIS A 77 -6.20 23.94 0.07
C HIS A 77 -6.14 24.05 -1.47
N GLY A 78 -6.91 23.21 -2.18
CA GLY A 78 -6.99 23.26 -3.63
C GLY A 78 -5.92 22.45 -4.36
N VAL A 79 -6.01 22.49 -5.71
CA VAL A 79 -5.23 21.65 -6.63
C VAL A 79 -3.73 22.00 -6.63
N GLU A 80 -3.38 23.26 -6.47
CA GLU A 80 -1.96 23.69 -6.47
C GLU A 80 -1.16 23.06 -5.32
N TYR A 81 -1.80 22.92 -4.13
CA TYR A 81 -1.20 22.22 -3.00
C TYR A 81 -1.08 20.71 -3.25
N LEU A 82 -2.03 20.13 -3.99
CA LEU A 82 -1.90 18.75 -4.44
C LEU A 82 -0.67 18.57 -5.34
N LEU A 83 -0.49 19.40 -6.36
CA LEU A 83 0.65 19.29 -7.27
C LEU A 83 1.98 19.39 -6.54
N ALA A 84 2.08 20.33 -5.58
CA ALA A 84 3.26 20.45 -4.72
C ALA A 84 3.47 19.21 -3.83
N THR A 85 2.38 18.62 -3.34
CA THR A 85 2.42 17.38 -2.55
C THR A 85 2.90 16.20 -3.39
N VAL A 86 2.45 16.08 -4.64
CA VAL A 86 2.90 15.05 -5.60
C VAL A 86 4.39 15.19 -5.88
N LEU A 87 4.88 16.43 -6.09
CA LEU A 87 6.31 16.72 -6.27
C LEU A 87 7.13 16.26 -5.04
N LEU A 88 6.72 16.70 -3.86
CA LEU A 88 7.42 16.36 -2.61
C LEU A 88 7.36 14.86 -2.32
N GLY A 89 6.21 14.22 -2.54
CA GLY A 89 6.06 12.77 -2.43
C GLY A 89 6.98 12.02 -3.38
N GLY A 90 7.08 12.48 -4.64
CA GLY A 90 8.00 11.93 -5.62
C GLY A 90 9.48 12.08 -5.22
N LEU A 91 9.87 13.21 -4.61
CA LEU A 91 11.21 13.41 -4.05
C LEU A 91 11.47 12.42 -2.90
N ILE A 92 10.51 12.22 -2.00
CA ILE A 92 10.63 11.27 -0.89
C ILE A 92 10.78 9.83 -1.43
N MET A 93 9.98 9.42 -2.42
CA MET A 93 10.07 8.10 -3.06
C MET A 93 11.44 7.89 -3.73
N THR A 94 11.94 8.93 -4.43
CA THR A 94 13.26 8.91 -5.07
C THR A 94 14.37 8.75 -4.03
N ALA A 95 14.32 9.53 -2.95
CA ALA A 95 15.27 9.43 -1.85
C ALA A 95 15.24 8.03 -1.19
N PHE A 96 14.05 7.47 -1.00
CA PHE A 96 13.86 6.13 -0.47
C PHE A 96 14.55 5.06 -1.32
N GLY A 97 14.42 5.15 -2.64
CA GLY A 97 15.10 4.25 -3.58
C GLY A 97 16.61 4.43 -3.60
N LEU A 98 17.13 5.68 -3.59
CA LEU A 98 18.56 5.98 -3.56
C LEU A 98 19.22 5.52 -2.25
N LEU A 99 18.53 5.62 -1.13
CA LEU A 99 18.98 5.12 0.17
C LEU A 99 18.85 3.60 0.32
N ARG A 100 18.35 2.90 -0.72
CA ARG A 100 18.16 1.44 -0.76
C ARG A 100 17.24 0.91 0.35
N LEU A 101 16.22 1.70 0.68
CA LEU A 101 15.24 1.37 1.72
C LEU A 101 14.09 0.49 1.22
N GLY A 102 14.06 0.12 -0.06
CA GLY A 102 13.01 -0.73 -0.65
C GLY A 102 12.78 -2.06 0.08
N LYS A 103 13.77 -2.51 0.85
CA LYS A 103 13.64 -3.70 1.70
C LYS A 103 12.80 -3.47 2.95
N LEU A 104 12.69 -2.23 3.46
CA LEU A 104 11.95 -1.91 4.69
C LEU A 104 10.43 -2.08 4.51
N VAL A 105 9.93 -1.89 3.30
CA VAL A 105 8.50 -2.09 3.00
C VAL A 105 8.06 -3.55 3.24
N ARG A 106 8.98 -4.51 3.14
CA ARG A 106 8.73 -5.92 3.50
C ARG A 106 8.48 -6.13 5.00
N MET A 107 8.72 -5.12 5.82
CA MET A 107 8.49 -5.19 7.27
C MET A 107 7.05 -4.85 7.66
N VAL A 108 6.21 -4.39 6.72
CA VAL A 108 4.79 -4.14 7.01
C VAL A 108 4.08 -5.49 7.17
N PRO A 109 3.51 -5.76 8.35
CA PRO A 109 2.86 -7.04 8.62
C PRO A 109 1.63 -7.26 7.73
N HIS A 110 1.44 -8.49 7.29
CA HIS A 110 0.32 -8.87 6.43
C HIS A 110 -1.07 -8.49 6.98
N PRO A 111 -1.38 -8.62 8.29
CA PRO A 111 -2.65 -8.17 8.84
C PRO A 111 -2.93 -6.67 8.66
N VAL A 112 -1.89 -5.82 8.78
CA VAL A 112 -2.00 -4.36 8.53
C VAL A 112 -2.36 -4.09 7.09
N MET A 113 -1.72 -4.81 6.16
CA MET A 113 -2.01 -4.71 4.73
C MET A 113 -3.45 -5.09 4.39
N LEU A 114 -3.94 -6.21 4.96
CA LEU A 114 -5.34 -6.64 4.76
C LEU A 114 -6.32 -5.61 5.31
N GLY A 115 -6.06 -5.07 6.50
CA GLY A 115 -6.90 -4.04 7.10
C GLY A 115 -6.94 -2.75 6.27
N PHE A 116 -5.78 -2.32 5.79
CA PHE A 116 -5.64 -1.16 4.90
C PHE A 116 -6.42 -1.33 3.60
N VAL A 117 -6.23 -2.44 2.89
CA VAL A 117 -6.90 -2.71 1.61
C VAL A 117 -8.42 -2.80 1.78
N ASN A 118 -8.91 -3.39 2.88
CA ASN A 118 -10.33 -3.44 3.19
C ASN A 118 -10.90 -2.05 3.46
N GLY A 119 -10.20 -1.23 4.27
CA GLY A 119 -10.59 0.14 4.52
C GLY A 119 -10.63 0.98 3.25
N LEU A 120 -9.59 0.85 2.40
CA LEU A 120 -9.54 1.52 1.10
C LEU A 120 -10.74 1.15 0.21
N ALA A 121 -11.08 -0.14 0.13
CA ALA A 121 -12.22 -0.61 -0.65
C ALA A 121 -13.55 0.01 -0.16
N ILE A 122 -13.73 0.10 1.15
CA ILE A 122 -14.91 0.73 1.76
C ILE A 122 -14.95 2.23 1.43
N VAL A 123 -13.82 2.93 1.55
CA VAL A 123 -13.73 4.37 1.23
C VAL A 123 -14.03 4.62 -0.25
N ILE A 124 -13.47 3.82 -1.17
CA ILE A 124 -13.78 3.92 -2.60
C ILE A 124 -15.27 3.71 -2.84
N ALA A 125 -15.90 2.72 -2.21
CA ALA A 125 -17.32 2.45 -2.37
C ALA A 125 -18.19 3.59 -1.80
N THR A 126 -17.86 4.11 -0.62
CA THR A 126 -18.62 5.20 0.01
C THR A 126 -18.48 6.53 -0.74
N ALA A 127 -17.31 6.81 -1.32
CA ALA A 127 -17.12 7.98 -2.18
C ALA A 127 -18.05 7.98 -3.40
N GLN A 128 -18.47 6.81 -3.90
CA GLN A 128 -19.42 6.73 -5.01
C GLN A 128 -20.83 7.19 -4.62
N LEU A 129 -21.17 7.20 -3.33
CA LEU A 129 -22.48 7.63 -2.85
C LEU A 129 -22.71 9.14 -3.04
N GLU A 130 -21.64 9.95 -3.12
CA GLU A 130 -21.72 11.37 -3.41
C GLU A 130 -22.38 11.64 -4.79
N HIS A 131 -22.17 10.75 -5.77
CA HIS A 131 -22.77 10.87 -7.10
C HIS A 131 -24.28 10.58 -7.14
N PHE A 132 -24.84 10.06 -6.05
CA PHE A 132 -26.29 9.90 -5.85
C PHE A 132 -26.92 11.10 -5.14
N GLN A 133 -26.15 12.17 -4.92
CA GLN A 133 -26.58 13.41 -4.28
C GLN A 133 -26.44 14.59 -5.26
N HIS A 134 -27.35 15.54 -5.15
CA HIS A 134 -27.28 16.83 -5.83
C HIS A 134 -27.52 17.92 -4.79
N ASP A 135 -26.58 18.87 -4.65
CA ASP A 135 -26.59 19.92 -3.62
C ASP A 135 -26.78 19.37 -2.18
N GLY A 136 -26.15 18.23 -1.86
CA GLY A 136 -26.21 17.61 -0.53
C GLY A 136 -27.54 16.88 -0.23
N ARG A 137 -28.42 16.72 -1.21
CA ARG A 137 -29.68 15.95 -1.10
C ARG A 137 -29.66 14.76 -2.02
N TRP A 138 -30.20 13.64 -1.58
CA TRP A 138 -30.31 12.46 -2.42
C TRP A 138 -31.17 12.75 -3.64
N ILE A 139 -30.73 12.27 -4.80
CA ILE A 139 -31.51 12.31 -6.02
C ILE A 139 -32.82 11.54 -5.80
N GLU A 140 -33.95 12.10 -6.14
CA GLU A 140 -35.27 11.49 -5.91
C GLU A 140 -35.96 11.11 -7.21
N GLY A 141 -36.94 10.21 -7.10
CA GLY A 141 -37.86 9.86 -8.19
C GLY A 141 -37.21 9.11 -9.35
N LYS A 142 -37.63 9.41 -10.57
CA LYS A 142 -37.21 8.70 -11.78
C LYS A 142 -35.69 8.77 -12.05
N ALA A 143 -35.06 9.89 -11.69
CA ALA A 143 -33.63 10.08 -11.90
C ALA A 143 -32.79 9.11 -11.04
N LEU A 144 -33.21 8.87 -9.78
CA LEU A 144 -32.56 7.88 -8.90
C LEU A 144 -32.66 6.44 -9.47
N TYR A 145 -33.88 6.05 -9.89
CA TYR A 145 -34.10 4.73 -10.48
C TYR A 145 -33.29 4.53 -11.77
N LEU A 146 -33.17 5.57 -12.60
CA LEU A 146 -32.37 5.54 -13.81
C LEU A 146 -30.88 5.37 -13.45
N MET A 147 -30.37 6.17 -12.50
CA MET A 147 -28.99 6.08 -12.03
C MET A 147 -28.67 4.68 -11.50
N ILE A 148 -29.49 4.14 -10.61
CA ILE A 148 -29.33 2.79 -10.05
C ILE A 148 -29.39 1.73 -11.17
N GLY A 149 -30.34 1.87 -12.10
CA GLY A 149 -30.48 0.93 -13.23
C GLY A 149 -29.25 0.89 -14.12
N LEU A 150 -28.67 2.06 -14.45
CA LEU A 150 -27.47 2.15 -15.28
C LEU A 150 -26.22 1.66 -14.52
N VAL A 151 -26.10 1.95 -13.22
CA VAL A 151 -25.04 1.41 -12.36
C VAL A 151 -25.12 -0.12 -12.32
N ALA A 152 -26.32 -0.67 -12.06
CA ALA A 152 -26.54 -2.12 -12.02
C ALA A 152 -26.25 -2.79 -13.37
N LEU A 153 -26.66 -2.16 -14.48
CA LEU A 153 -26.36 -2.64 -15.83
C LEU A 153 -24.84 -2.66 -16.09
N THR A 154 -24.14 -1.59 -15.70
CA THR A 154 -22.68 -1.51 -15.81
C THR A 154 -22.02 -2.65 -15.04
N MET A 155 -22.38 -2.83 -13.77
CA MET A 155 -21.85 -3.93 -12.94
C MET A 155 -22.17 -5.29 -13.57
N ALA A 156 -23.39 -5.51 -14.07
CA ALA A 156 -23.78 -6.75 -14.72
C ALA A 156 -22.90 -7.04 -15.95
N ILE A 157 -22.64 -6.04 -16.79
CA ILE A 157 -21.76 -6.20 -17.97
C ILE A 157 -20.35 -6.58 -17.50
N VAL A 158 -19.79 -5.90 -16.49
CA VAL A 158 -18.44 -6.16 -15.98
C VAL A 158 -18.30 -7.59 -15.42
N TYR A 159 -19.35 -8.15 -14.79
CA TYR A 159 -19.31 -9.50 -14.24
C TYR A 159 -19.63 -10.60 -15.26
N ILE A 160 -20.51 -10.33 -16.23
CA ILE A 160 -20.97 -11.34 -17.19
C ILE A 160 -20.01 -11.46 -18.37
N LEU A 161 -19.50 -10.33 -18.89
CA LEU A 161 -18.68 -10.30 -20.09
C LEU A 161 -17.44 -11.21 -20.04
N PRO A 162 -16.67 -11.28 -18.93
CA PRO A 162 -15.51 -12.18 -18.85
C PRO A 162 -15.84 -13.67 -18.97
N ARG A 163 -17.12 -14.03 -18.72
CA ARG A 163 -17.61 -15.41 -18.92
C ARG A 163 -17.91 -15.73 -20.38
N LEU A 164 -18.19 -14.69 -21.17
CA LEU A 164 -18.52 -14.82 -22.60
C LEU A 164 -17.29 -14.61 -23.48
N THR A 165 -16.46 -13.62 -23.18
CA THR A 165 -15.25 -13.31 -23.95
C THR A 165 -14.18 -12.71 -23.07
N LYS A 166 -12.93 -13.02 -23.38
CA LYS A 166 -11.74 -12.43 -22.75
C LYS A 166 -11.04 -11.42 -23.68
N ALA A 167 -11.62 -11.18 -24.86
CA ALA A 167 -11.00 -10.33 -25.89
C ALA A 167 -11.12 -8.82 -25.60
N ILE A 168 -12.13 -8.40 -24.81
CA ILE A 168 -12.44 -7.00 -24.54
C ILE A 168 -12.38 -6.76 -23.02
N PRO A 169 -11.68 -5.71 -22.56
CA PRO A 169 -11.69 -5.33 -21.15
C PRO A 169 -13.12 -5.05 -20.67
N PRO A 170 -13.58 -5.68 -19.58
CA PRO A 170 -14.99 -5.61 -19.15
C PRO A 170 -15.45 -4.19 -18.81
N ALA A 171 -14.60 -3.42 -18.14
CA ALA A 171 -14.90 -2.02 -17.79
C ALA A 171 -15.09 -1.14 -19.03
N LEU A 172 -14.23 -1.31 -20.04
CA LEU A 172 -14.38 -0.58 -21.31
C LEU A 172 -15.69 -0.93 -22.02
N ALA A 173 -15.99 -2.23 -22.12
CA ALA A 173 -17.24 -2.68 -22.76
C ALA A 173 -18.47 -2.17 -22.03
N ALA A 174 -18.45 -2.14 -20.70
CA ALA A 174 -19.54 -1.60 -19.86
C ALA A 174 -19.74 -0.11 -20.10
N ILE A 175 -18.67 0.67 -20.11
CA ILE A 175 -18.73 2.12 -20.33
C ILE A 175 -19.23 2.43 -21.74
N LEU A 176 -18.69 1.77 -22.76
CA LEU A 176 -19.14 1.96 -24.14
C LEU A 176 -20.58 1.49 -24.33
N GLY A 177 -20.95 0.33 -23.78
CA GLY A 177 -22.31 -0.20 -23.90
C GLY A 177 -23.35 0.70 -23.23
N VAL A 178 -23.08 1.14 -22.00
CA VAL A 178 -23.97 2.07 -21.27
C VAL A 178 -23.93 3.45 -21.92
N GLY A 179 -22.78 3.94 -22.36
CA GLY A 179 -22.64 5.20 -23.09
C GLY A 179 -23.45 5.22 -24.39
N LEU A 180 -23.35 4.18 -25.21
CA LEU A 180 -24.16 4.04 -26.43
C LEU A 180 -25.66 3.95 -26.10
N LEU A 181 -26.03 3.19 -25.07
CA LEU A 181 -27.41 3.07 -24.63
C LEU A 181 -27.99 4.44 -24.23
N THR A 182 -27.29 5.20 -23.40
CA THR A 182 -27.71 6.52 -22.95
C THR A 182 -27.79 7.53 -24.11
N TYR A 183 -26.83 7.46 -25.05
CA TYR A 183 -26.78 8.31 -26.22
C TYR A 183 -27.97 8.05 -27.17
N PHE A 184 -28.22 6.80 -27.55
CA PHE A 184 -29.29 6.46 -28.49
C PHE A 184 -30.69 6.61 -27.90
N LEU A 185 -30.87 6.34 -26.63
CA LEU A 185 -32.15 6.49 -25.93
C LEU A 185 -32.41 7.92 -25.38
N HIS A 186 -31.46 8.83 -25.59
CA HIS A 186 -31.49 10.20 -25.08
C HIS A 186 -31.88 10.26 -23.59
N LEU A 187 -31.27 9.36 -22.79
CA LEU A 187 -31.58 9.30 -21.35
C LEU A 187 -31.02 10.54 -20.61
N PRO A 188 -31.79 11.16 -19.74
CA PRO A 188 -31.33 12.34 -18.98
C PRO A 188 -30.35 11.90 -17.87
N THR A 189 -29.11 11.72 -18.23
CA THR A 189 -28.02 11.33 -17.31
C THR A 189 -26.88 12.32 -17.40
N HIS A 190 -26.24 12.59 -16.27
CA HIS A 190 -25.03 13.39 -16.25
C HIS A 190 -23.89 12.64 -16.93
N THR A 191 -23.17 13.35 -17.77
CA THR A 191 -21.95 12.87 -18.45
C THR A 191 -20.71 13.47 -17.81
N LEU A 192 -19.56 12.93 -18.13
CA LEU A 192 -18.29 13.47 -17.65
C LEU A 192 -18.04 14.89 -18.15
N GLY A 193 -18.49 15.22 -19.38
CA GLY A 193 -18.42 16.56 -19.97
C GLY A 193 -19.22 17.62 -19.23
N ASP A 194 -20.29 17.22 -18.50
CA ASP A 194 -21.07 18.11 -17.65
C ASP A 194 -20.30 18.51 -16.38
N MET A 195 -19.37 17.67 -15.91
CA MET A 195 -18.55 17.93 -14.74
C MET A 195 -17.26 18.66 -15.05
N ALA A 196 -16.61 18.31 -16.16
CA ALA A 196 -15.33 18.88 -16.53
C ALA A 196 -15.11 18.80 -18.04
N LYS A 197 -14.65 19.88 -18.64
CA LYS A 197 -14.16 19.87 -20.03
C LYS A 197 -12.79 19.20 -20.05
N ILE A 198 -12.69 18.11 -20.81
CA ILE A 198 -11.43 17.42 -21.07
C ILE A 198 -10.83 18.04 -22.33
N ALA A 199 -10.16 19.20 -22.15
CA ALA A 199 -9.45 19.81 -23.28
C ALA A 199 -8.25 18.92 -23.66
N GLY A 200 -8.22 18.43 -24.89
CA GLY A 200 -7.18 17.54 -25.41
C GLY A 200 -5.84 18.25 -25.64
N ASN A 201 -5.30 18.89 -24.61
CA ASN A 201 -4.02 19.60 -24.67
C ASN A 201 -2.86 18.70 -24.22
N LEU A 202 -1.66 19.00 -24.74
CA LEU A 202 -0.45 18.38 -24.21
C LEU A 202 -0.17 18.91 -22.79
N PRO A 203 0.25 18.04 -21.87
CA PRO A 203 0.63 18.47 -20.53
C PRO A 203 1.87 19.38 -20.61
N VAL A 204 1.74 20.61 -20.11
CA VAL A 204 2.82 21.60 -20.08
C VAL A 204 3.44 21.61 -18.69
N PRO A 205 4.78 21.46 -18.58
CA PRO A 205 5.45 21.55 -17.30
C PRO A 205 5.30 22.94 -16.68
N ALA A 206 4.80 22.99 -15.46
CA ALA A 206 4.70 24.20 -14.66
C ALA A 206 4.99 23.88 -13.19
N LEU A 207 5.57 24.84 -12.48
CA LEU A 207 5.71 24.72 -11.03
C LEU A 207 4.39 25.12 -10.37
N PRO A 208 3.97 24.43 -9.30
CA PRO A 208 2.78 24.79 -8.54
C PRO A 208 2.84 26.23 -8.04
N GLN A 209 1.75 26.96 -8.22
CA GLN A 209 1.64 28.37 -7.82
C GLN A 209 1.20 28.49 -6.35
N ILE A 210 2.10 28.10 -5.46
CA ILE A 210 1.90 28.19 -4.01
C ILE A 210 2.99 29.07 -3.37
N PRO A 211 2.73 29.72 -2.24
CA PRO A 211 3.76 30.37 -1.46
C PRO A 211 4.74 29.32 -0.92
N TRP A 212 6.00 29.40 -1.33
CA TRP A 212 7.06 28.50 -0.85
C TRP A 212 7.51 28.92 0.55
N SER A 213 6.71 28.65 1.56
CA SER A 213 6.93 28.99 2.96
C SER A 213 7.04 27.74 3.83
N LEU A 214 7.55 27.92 5.06
CA LEU A 214 7.59 26.85 6.05
C LEU A 214 6.17 26.38 6.43
N GLU A 215 5.19 27.28 6.38
CA GLU A 215 3.79 26.97 6.65
C GLU A 215 3.22 26.06 5.57
N THR A 216 3.45 26.36 4.30
CA THR A 216 3.07 25.48 3.19
C THR A 216 3.72 24.11 3.32
N LEU A 217 5.01 24.07 3.69
CA LEU A 217 5.67 22.77 3.90
C LEU A 217 5.04 21.97 5.03
N LYS A 218 4.61 22.61 6.13
CA LYS A 218 3.89 21.92 7.22
C LYS A 218 2.54 21.34 6.77
N ILE A 219 1.87 22.00 5.83
CA ILE A 219 0.60 21.52 5.27
C ILE A 219 0.84 20.31 4.36
N ILE A 220 1.76 20.42 3.38
CA ILE A 220 1.93 19.39 2.36
C ILE A 220 2.75 18.18 2.83
N LEU A 221 3.66 18.34 3.79
CA LEU A 221 4.59 17.27 4.21
C LEU A 221 3.89 16.01 4.73
N PRO A 222 2.89 16.08 5.61
CA PRO A 222 2.16 14.88 6.04
C PRO A 222 1.58 14.11 4.86
N TYR A 223 0.86 14.78 3.97
CA TYR A 223 0.26 14.18 2.78
C TYR A 223 1.31 13.60 1.82
N ALA A 224 2.43 14.31 1.63
CA ALA A 224 3.52 13.84 0.77
C ALA A 224 4.19 12.57 1.32
N VAL A 225 4.43 12.52 2.63
CA VAL A 225 4.98 11.32 3.30
C VAL A 225 4.02 10.14 3.13
N LEU A 226 2.71 10.39 3.27
CA LEU A 226 1.71 9.36 3.16
C LEU A 226 1.55 8.85 1.74
N MET A 227 1.46 9.76 0.78
CA MET A 227 1.50 9.41 -0.63
C MET A 227 2.73 8.56 -0.97
N ALA A 228 3.90 8.96 -0.47
CA ALA A 228 5.12 8.22 -0.69
C ALA A 228 5.07 6.82 -0.08
N MET A 229 4.61 6.70 1.17
CA MET A 229 4.50 5.40 1.84
C MET A 229 3.50 4.48 1.14
N VAL A 230 2.29 4.96 0.87
CA VAL A 230 1.25 4.17 0.21
C VAL A 230 1.69 3.74 -1.19
N GLY A 231 2.22 4.68 -1.97
CA GLY A 231 2.68 4.39 -3.33
C GLY A 231 3.84 3.41 -3.38
N LEU A 232 4.82 3.55 -2.48
CA LEU A 232 5.91 2.59 -2.37
C LEU A 232 5.42 1.20 -1.94
N LEU A 233 4.49 1.15 -0.98
CA LEU A 233 3.90 -0.12 -0.51
C LEU A 233 3.21 -0.86 -1.64
N GLU A 234 2.26 -0.22 -2.34
CA GLU A 234 1.53 -0.84 -3.45
C GLU A 234 2.47 -1.25 -4.59
N THR A 235 3.42 -0.38 -4.93
CA THR A 235 4.37 -0.68 -6.00
C THR A 235 5.27 -1.86 -5.69
N LEU A 236 5.80 -1.95 -4.46
CA LEU A 236 6.67 -3.06 -4.08
C LEU A 236 5.91 -4.37 -3.86
N LEU A 237 4.63 -4.30 -3.45
CA LEU A 237 3.76 -5.47 -3.43
C LEU A 237 3.45 -5.97 -4.84
N THR A 238 3.12 -5.07 -5.76
CA THR A 238 2.90 -5.40 -7.17
C THR A 238 4.16 -5.98 -7.79
N LEU A 239 5.35 -5.47 -7.44
CA LEU A 239 6.63 -6.01 -7.86
C LEU A 239 6.81 -7.44 -7.37
N ASN A 240 6.58 -7.71 -6.07
CA ASN A 240 6.70 -9.06 -5.50
C ASN A 240 5.73 -10.04 -6.17
N LEU A 241 4.48 -9.64 -6.35
CA LEU A 241 3.47 -10.46 -7.06
C LEU A 241 3.88 -10.75 -8.51
N THR A 242 4.44 -9.74 -9.20
CA THR A 242 4.95 -9.90 -10.56
C THR A 242 6.15 -10.83 -10.59
N ASP A 243 7.03 -10.77 -9.60
CA ASP A 243 8.19 -11.66 -9.44
C ASP A 243 7.74 -13.13 -9.31
N GLU A 244 6.74 -13.39 -8.49
CA GLU A 244 6.16 -14.72 -8.29
C GLU A 244 5.54 -15.28 -9.58
N ILE A 245 4.71 -14.50 -10.27
CA ILE A 245 4.03 -14.95 -11.50
C ILE A 245 5.00 -15.18 -12.66
N THR A 246 6.06 -14.39 -12.73
CA THR A 246 7.01 -14.45 -13.85
C THR A 246 8.27 -15.26 -13.53
N GLU A 247 8.36 -15.81 -12.31
CA GLU A 247 9.49 -16.58 -11.80
C GLU A 247 10.85 -15.88 -12.01
N SER A 248 10.84 -14.55 -11.89
CA SER A 248 12.03 -13.72 -12.10
C SER A 248 12.05 -12.57 -11.11
N ARG A 249 13.22 -12.04 -10.75
CA ARG A 249 13.36 -10.98 -9.75
C ARG A 249 13.51 -9.61 -10.37
N GLY A 250 12.73 -8.65 -9.88
CA GLY A 250 12.87 -7.23 -10.15
C GLY A 250 13.89 -6.55 -9.22
N HIS A 251 14.12 -5.26 -9.47
CA HIS A 251 14.99 -4.40 -8.68
C HIS A 251 14.17 -3.37 -7.89
N PRO A 252 13.85 -3.62 -6.61
CA PRO A 252 12.96 -2.78 -5.81
C PRO A 252 13.45 -1.33 -5.70
N ASP A 253 14.72 -1.10 -5.41
CA ASP A 253 15.28 0.24 -5.23
C ASP A 253 15.18 1.06 -6.52
N ARG A 254 15.47 0.43 -7.68
CA ARG A 254 15.31 1.05 -8.98
C ARG A 254 13.85 1.40 -9.29
N GLU A 255 12.91 0.56 -8.89
CA GLU A 255 11.48 0.81 -9.02
C GLU A 255 11.05 2.02 -8.19
N CYS A 256 11.52 2.12 -6.95
CA CYS A 256 11.25 3.28 -6.08
C CYS A 256 11.75 4.60 -6.70
N VAL A 257 12.98 4.60 -7.26
CA VAL A 257 13.54 5.79 -7.93
C VAL A 257 12.72 6.17 -9.17
N ALA A 258 12.36 5.19 -9.99
CA ALA A 258 11.58 5.44 -11.19
C ALA A 258 10.16 5.94 -10.86
N LEU A 259 9.52 5.37 -9.84
CA LEU A 259 8.23 5.82 -9.34
C LEU A 259 8.29 7.25 -8.82
N GLY A 260 9.34 7.57 -8.06
CA GLY A 260 9.55 8.93 -7.56
C GLY A 260 9.72 9.94 -8.69
N ALA A 261 10.59 9.63 -9.66
CA ALA A 261 10.79 10.48 -10.85
C ALA A 261 9.49 10.64 -11.66
N ALA A 262 8.69 9.58 -11.76
CA ALA A 262 7.41 9.60 -12.46
C ALA A 262 6.39 10.51 -11.74
N ASN A 263 6.32 10.47 -10.41
CA ASN A 263 5.47 11.35 -9.63
C ASN A 263 5.93 12.82 -9.71
N ILE A 264 7.25 13.09 -9.71
CA ILE A 264 7.77 14.44 -9.94
C ILE A 264 7.31 14.96 -11.31
N ALA A 265 7.51 14.18 -12.38
CA ALA A 265 7.07 14.57 -13.71
C ALA A 265 5.54 14.78 -13.78
N SER A 266 4.76 13.91 -13.14
CA SER A 266 3.31 14.04 -13.03
C SER A 266 2.91 15.33 -12.35
N GLY A 267 3.45 15.63 -11.17
CA GLY A 267 3.14 16.86 -10.42
C GLY A 267 3.53 18.13 -11.16
N MET A 268 4.67 18.14 -11.88
CA MET A 268 5.07 19.25 -12.73
C MET A 268 4.16 19.47 -13.94
N CYS A 269 3.52 18.42 -14.43
CA CYS A 269 2.70 18.50 -15.64
C CYS A 269 1.19 18.45 -15.34
N GLY A 270 0.79 18.81 -14.14
CA GLY A 270 -0.61 18.89 -13.75
C GLY A 270 -1.29 17.54 -13.56
N GLY A 271 -0.52 16.47 -13.36
CA GLY A 271 -1.07 15.14 -13.08
C GLY A 271 -1.14 14.85 -11.59
N MET A 272 -2.14 14.07 -11.17
CA MET A 272 -2.21 13.55 -9.82
C MET A 272 -1.16 12.45 -9.60
N GLY A 273 -0.87 12.16 -8.34
CA GLY A 273 0.06 11.09 -7.96
C GLY A 273 -0.47 9.69 -8.28
N GLY A 274 0.44 8.74 -8.33
CA GLY A 274 0.08 7.35 -8.59
C GLY A 274 1.20 6.36 -8.26
N CYS A 275 0.90 5.08 -8.50
CA CYS A 275 1.77 3.96 -8.18
C CYS A 275 1.52 2.77 -9.13
N ALA A 276 2.20 1.66 -8.90
CA ALA A 276 1.92 0.44 -9.65
C ALA A 276 0.58 -0.15 -9.20
N MET A 277 -0.21 -0.54 -10.17
CA MET A 277 -1.56 -1.06 -9.96
C MET A 277 -1.57 -2.58 -10.14
N ILE A 278 -1.97 -3.31 -9.08
CA ILE A 278 -2.04 -4.78 -9.11
C ILE A 278 -2.98 -5.26 -10.21
N GLY A 279 -4.20 -4.74 -10.28
CA GLY A 279 -5.22 -5.14 -11.26
C GLY A 279 -4.73 -4.97 -12.70
N GLN A 280 -4.19 -3.81 -13.04
CA GLN A 280 -3.69 -3.48 -14.38
C GLN A 280 -2.46 -4.31 -14.75
N THR A 281 -1.57 -4.54 -13.78
CA THR A 281 -0.41 -5.43 -13.96
C THR A 281 -0.87 -6.86 -14.26
N MET A 282 -1.89 -7.35 -13.55
CA MET A 282 -2.46 -8.69 -13.80
C MET A 282 -3.10 -8.80 -15.19
N ILE A 283 -3.82 -7.76 -15.64
CA ILE A 283 -4.37 -7.70 -17.00
C ILE A 283 -3.24 -7.77 -18.03
N ASN A 284 -2.17 -6.99 -17.86
CA ASN A 284 -1.02 -7.00 -18.75
C ASN A 284 -0.35 -8.38 -18.79
N LEU A 285 -0.08 -8.97 -17.64
CA LEU A 285 0.58 -10.28 -17.54
C LEU A 285 -0.28 -11.42 -18.12
N SER A 286 -1.59 -11.41 -17.86
CA SER A 286 -2.52 -12.42 -18.41
C SER A 286 -2.72 -12.27 -19.92
N SER A 287 -2.56 -11.06 -20.47
CA SER A 287 -2.57 -10.78 -21.91
C SER A 287 -1.23 -11.09 -22.59
N GLY A 288 -0.24 -11.58 -21.84
CA GLY A 288 1.07 -11.98 -22.38
C GLY A 288 2.15 -10.90 -22.36
N GLY A 289 1.88 -9.72 -21.79
CA GLY A 289 2.86 -8.64 -21.59
C GLY A 289 3.90 -9.03 -20.56
N ARG A 290 5.18 -9.06 -20.94
CA ARG A 290 6.30 -9.43 -20.06
C ARG A 290 7.44 -8.41 -20.12
N GLY A 291 7.44 -7.59 -21.16
CA GLY A 291 8.49 -6.61 -21.43
C GLY A 291 8.14 -5.20 -20.98
N ARG A 292 9.12 -4.32 -21.12
CA ARG A 292 8.92 -2.86 -20.91
C ARG A 292 7.99 -2.26 -21.96
N LEU A 293 7.96 -2.88 -23.15
CA LEU A 293 7.20 -2.37 -24.29
C LEU A 293 5.71 -2.32 -24.01
N SER A 294 5.17 -3.28 -23.25
CA SER A 294 3.73 -3.25 -22.92
C SER A 294 3.34 -2.01 -22.08
N GLY A 295 4.15 -1.64 -21.09
CA GLY A 295 3.93 -0.41 -20.31
C GLY A 295 4.17 0.87 -21.12
N ILE A 296 5.18 0.87 -22.01
CA ILE A 296 5.43 2.01 -22.92
C ILE A 296 4.23 2.21 -23.85
N VAL A 297 3.71 1.14 -24.46
CA VAL A 297 2.53 1.20 -25.31
C VAL A 297 1.32 1.70 -24.51
N ALA A 298 1.11 1.18 -23.30
CA ALA A 298 0.01 1.63 -22.45
C ALA A 298 0.12 3.14 -22.15
N GLY A 299 1.28 3.64 -21.74
CA GLY A 299 1.50 5.07 -21.47
C GLY A 299 1.29 5.95 -22.71
N VAL A 300 1.87 5.57 -23.87
CA VAL A 300 1.70 6.32 -25.12
C VAL A 300 0.24 6.34 -25.56
N MET A 301 -0.47 5.22 -25.43
CA MET A 301 -1.89 5.16 -25.78
C MET A 301 -2.76 6.08 -24.92
N ILE A 302 -2.47 6.20 -23.63
CA ILE A 302 -3.17 7.17 -22.77
C ILE A 302 -3.01 8.59 -23.30
N LEU A 303 -1.79 8.97 -23.70
CA LEU A 303 -1.57 10.29 -24.30
C LEU A 303 -2.35 10.47 -25.60
N LEU A 304 -2.38 9.45 -26.47
CA LEU A 304 -3.18 9.48 -27.69
C LEU A 304 -4.69 9.60 -27.40
N TYR A 305 -5.18 8.94 -26.37
CA TYR A 305 -6.57 9.08 -25.94
C TYR A 305 -6.88 10.49 -25.46
N ILE A 306 -5.99 11.12 -24.69
CA ILE A 306 -6.15 12.52 -24.27
C ILE A 306 -6.22 13.45 -25.47
N LEU A 307 -5.35 13.27 -26.46
CA LEU A 307 -5.24 14.18 -27.60
C LEU A 307 -6.37 14.01 -28.63
N PHE A 308 -6.81 12.78 -28.87
CA PHE A 308 -7.73 12.47 -29.98
C PHE A 308 -9.09 11.97 -29.55
N LEU A 309 -9.23 11.39 -28.37
CA LEU A 309 -10.46 10.78 -27.87
C LEU A 309 -11.16 11.59 -26.76
N SER A 310 -10.64 12.75 -26.40
CA SER A 310 -11.26 13.58 -25.37
C SER A 310 -12.76 13.88 -25.59
N PRO A 311 -13.25 14.15 -26.81
CA PRO A 311 -14.70 14.34 -27.04
C PRO A 311 -15.53 13.08 -26.76
N LEU A 312 -14.95 11.89 -26.99
CA LEU A 312 -15.62 10.62 -26.68
C LEU A 312 -15.60 10.33 -25.17
N ILE A 313 -14.54 10.72 -24.49
CA ILE A 313 -14.43 10.59 -23.02
C ILE A 313 -15.46 11.47 -22.33
N GLU A 314 -15.74 12.67 -22.84
CA GLU A 314 -16.75 13.58 -22.31
C GLU A 314 -18.19 13.01 -22.39
N LEU A 315 -18.45 12.12 -23.33
CA LEU A 315 -19.75 11.46 -23.49
C LEU A 315 -19.98 10.30 -22.51
N ILE A 316 -19.00 9.94 -21.71
CA ILE A 316 -19.11 8.84 -20.73
C ILE A 316 -20.15 9.20 -19.65
N PRO A 317 -21.21 8.38 -19.46
CA PRO A 317 -22.17 8.60 -18.40
C PRO A 317 -21.54 8.39 -17.03
N LEU A 318 -21.81 9.31 -16.10
CA LEU A 318 -21.29 9.20 -14.73
C LEU A 318 -21.74 7.90 -14.06
N ALA A 319 -22.96 7.44 -14.32
CA ALA A 319 -23.49 6.17 -13.83
C ALA A 319 -22.62 4.96 -14.23
N ALA A 320 -22.03 4.98 -15.43
CA ALA A 320 -21.14 3.92 -15.89
C ALA A 320 -19.81 3.90 -15.11
N LEU A 321 -19.24 5.08 -14.83
CA LEU A 321 -18.02 5.19 -14.00
C LEU A 321 -18.28 4.72 -12.57
N VAL A 322 -19.38 5.15 -11.97
CA VAL A 322 -19.82 4.74 -10.63
C VAL A 322 -19.97 3.21 -10.54
N GLY A 323 -20.61 2.60 -11.56
CA GLY A 323 -20.76 1.14 -11.64
C GLY A 323 -19.41 0.41 -11.70
N VAL A 324 -18.49 0.91 -12.52
CA VAL A 324 -17.12 0.36 -12.58
C VAL A 324 -16.43 0.51 -11.23
N MET A 325 -16.56 1.66 -10.56
CA MET A 325 -15.92 1.90 -9.26
C MET A 325 -16.45 1.02 -8.15
N PHE A 326 -17.73 0.69 -8.12
CA PHE A 326 -18.27 -0.30 -7.19
C PHE A 326 -17.66 -1.70 -7.43
N VAL A 327 -17.45 -2.07 -8.69
CA VAL A 327 -16.75 -3.34 -9.01
C VAL A 327 -15.28 -3.27 -8.57
N VAL A 328 -14.59 -2.16 -8.82
CA VAL A 328 -13.20 -1.96 -8.35
C VAL A 328 -13.11 -2.04 -6.83
N ALA A 329 -14.01 -1.38 -6.11
CA ALA A 329 -14.08 -1.47 -4.65
C ALA A 329 -14.26 -2.91 -4.18
N GLN A 330 -15.19 -3.65 -4.78
CA GLN A 330 -15.45 -5.06 -4.46
C GLN A 330 -14.24 -5.95 -4.76
N GLN A 331 -13.52 -5.70 -5.85
CA GLN A 331 -12.31 -6.45 -6.23
C GLN A 331 -11.10 -6.07 -5.35
N THR A 332 -11.02 -4.83 -4.90
CA THR A 332 -9.99 -4.35 -3.99
C THR A 332 -10.15 -4.94 -2.59
N PHE A 333 -11.39 -5.19 -2.15
CA PHE A 333 -11.64 -5.78 -0.83
C PHE A 333 -11.00 -7.16 -0.72
N ALA A 334 -10.19 -7.35 0.31
CA ALA A 334 -9.49 -8.62 0.55
C ALA A 334 -10.45 -9.65 1.16
N TRP A 335 -11.30 -10.27 0.35
CA TRP A 335 -12.29 -11.29 0.79
C TRP A 335 -11.66 -12.46 1.54
N ALA A 336 -10.38 -12.73 1.27
CA ALA A 336 -9.61 -13.72 2.03
C ALA A 336 -9.54 -13.36 3.52
N SER A 337 -9.52 -12.08 3.89
CA SER A 337 -9.49 -11.64 5.29
C SER A 337 -10.69 -12.12 6.08
N LEU A 338 -11.88 -12.16 5.46
CA LEU A 338 -13.10 -12.69 6.09
C LEU A 338 -13.07 -14.24 6.26
N ARG A 339 -12.42 -14.95 5.31
CA ARG A 339 -12.29 -16.42 5.38
C ARG A 339 -11.26 -16.87 6.41
N VAL A 340 -10.37 -15.98 6.76
CA VAL A 340 -9.29 -16.20 7.74
C VAL A 340 -9.78 -15.91 9.16
N LEU A 341 -10.88 -15.15 9.32
CA LEU A 341 -11.55 -14.95 10.60
C LEU A 341 -11.87 -16.31 11.26
N GLY A 342 -11.29 -16.57 12.43
CA GLY A 342 -11.41 -17.82 13.17
C GLY A 342 -10.34 -18.88 12.87
N LYS A 343 -9.42 -18.63 11.92
CA LYS A 343 -8.28 -19.53 11.59
C LYS A 343 -6.91 -18.96 11.95
N VAL A 344 -6.84 -17.65 12.21
CA VAL A 344 -5.62 -16.95 12.62
C VAL A 344 -5.72 -16.52 14.08
N PRO A 345 -4.58 -16.20 14.71
CA PRO A 345 -4.56 -15.65 16.06
C PRO A 345 -5.50 -14.46 16.20
N LEU A 346 -6.23 -14.38 17.31
CA LEU A 346 -7.19 -13.30 17.58
C LEU A 346 -6.55 -11.91 17.48
N ASN A 347 -5.27 -11.81 17.82
CA ASN A 347 -4.51 -10.56 17.74
C ASN A 347 -4.41 -10.04 16.30
N ASP A 348 -4.20 -10.93 15.31
CA ASP A 348 -4.12 -10.55 13.91
C ASP A 348 -5.48 -10.09 13.38
N VAL A 349 -6.56 -10.76 13.81
CA VAL A 349 -7.93 -10.33 13.52
C VAL A 349 -8.21 -8.94 14.08
N LEU A 350 -7.81 -8.67 15.32
CA LEU A 350 -7.99 -7.36 15.93
C LEU A 350 -7.21 -6.27 15.18
N VAL A 351 -5.99 -6.57 14.70
CA VAL A 351 -5.21 -5.65 13.86
C VAL A 351 -5.93 -5.36 12.54
N ILE A 352 -6.42 -6.39 11.83
CA ILE A 352 -7.15 -6.22 10.57
C ILE A 352 -8.37 -5.31 10.78
N VAL A 353 -9.20 -5.62 11.79
CA VAL A 353 -10.42 -4.86 12.07
C VAL A 353 -10.12 -3.44 12.51
N ALA A 354 -9.16 -3.26 13.43
CA ALA A 354 -8.76 -1.93 13.90
C ALA A 354 -8.25 -1.05 12.77
N VAL A 355 -7.34 -1.57 11.94
CA VAL A 355 -6.80 -0.83 10.78
C VAL A 355 -7.91 -0.51 9.78
N THR A 356 -8.82 -1.46 9.49
CA THR A 356 -9.97 -1.20 8.60
C THR A 356 -10.83 -0.07 9.14
N ILE A 357 -11.21 -0.11 10.43
CA ILE A 357 -12.05 0.93 11.05
C ILE A 357 -11.34 2.28 11.05
N ILE A 358 -10.06 2.31 11.44
CA ILE A 358 -9.28 3.54 11.46
C ILE A 358 -9.19 4.12 10.04
N THR A 359 -8.96 3.28 9.02
CA THR A 359 -8.90 3.72 7.61
C THR A 359 -10.21 4.38 7.15
N VAL A 360 -11.35 3.86 7.59
CA VAL A 360 -12.67 4.39 7.21
C VAL A 360 -13.06 5.64 7.98
N LEU A 361 -12.68 5.73 9.27
CA LEU A 361 -13.10 6.82 10.15
C LEU A 361 -12.12 8.00 10.21
N THR A 362 -10.87 7.79 9.81
CA THR A 362 -9.81 8.81 9.85
C THR A 362 -9.09 8.90 8.51
N ASP A 363 -8.01 9.66 8.47
CA ASP A 363 -7.11 9.65 7.32
C ASP A 363 -6.38 8.31 7.18
N LEU A 364 -6.29 7.85 5.94
CA LEU A 364 -5.56 6.64 5.53
C LEU A 364 -4.13 6.58 6.11
N ALA A 365 -3.57 7.72 6.32
CA ALA A 365 -2.31 8.02 6.94
C ALA A 365 -2.15 7.58 8.38
N VAL A 366 -3.10 8.03 9.14
CA VAL A 366 -3.20 7.70 10.56
C VAL A 366 -3.42 6.18 10.68
N ALA A 367 -4.25 5.60 9.81
CA ALA A 367 -4.54 4.17 9.82
C ALA A 367 -3.28 3.31 9.58
N VAL A 368 -2.48 3.62 8.56
CA VAL A 368 -1.24 2.87 8.26
C VAL A 368 -0.22 3.05 9.38
N SER A 369 -0.04 4.28 9.86
CA SER A 369 0.90 4.55 10.96
C SER A 369 0.49 3.83 12.25
N CYS A 370 -0.76 3.93 12.65
CA CYS A 370 -1.31 3.21 13.79
C CYS A 370 -1.22 1.69 13.60
N GLY A 371 -1.53 1.20 12.40
CA GLY A 371 -1.44 -0.22 12.07
C GLY A 371 -0.03 -0.77 12.22
N ILE A 372 0.98 -0.06 11.74
CA ILE A 372 2.39 -0.45 11.90
C ILE A 372 2.78 -0.47 13.38
N VAL A 373 2.39 0.56 14.15
CA VAL A 373 2.68 0.63 15.59
C VAL A 373 1.99 -0.51 16.35
N ILE A 374 0.70 -0.74 16.10
CA ILE A 374 -0.06 -1.84 16.74
C ILE A 374 0.56 -3.20 16.40
N ALA A 375 0.92 -3.42 15.13
CA ALA A 375 1.53 -4.66 14.70
C ALA A 375 2.94 -4.86 15.29
N ALA A 376 3.74 -3.82 15.37
CA ALA A 376 5.07 -3.87 16.01
C ALA A 376 4.96 -4.18 17.51
N LEU A 377 4.00 -3.57 18.21
CA LEU A 377 3.71 -3.85 19.62
C LEU A 377 3.21 -5.28 19.82
N ASN A 378 2.31 -5.75 18.94
CA ASN A 378 1.82 -7.13 18.99
C ASN A 378 2.94 -8.14 18.75
N PHE A 379 3.82 -7.88 17.78
CA PHE A 379 4.99 -8.70 17.51
C PHE A 379 5.92 -8.75 18.72
N ALA A 380 6.23 -7.60 19.32
CA ALA A 380 7.05 -7.53 20.52
C ALA A 380 6.42 -8.30 21.70
N TRP A 381 5.10 -8.17 21.87
CA TRP A 381 4.36 -8.88 22.92
C TRP A 381 4.36 -10.39 22.74
N GLN A 382 4.16 -10.89 21.49
CA GLN A 382 4.20 -12.32 21.19
C GLN A 382 5.59 -12.90 21.44
N HIS A 383 6.65 -12.25 20.95
CA HIS A 383 8.04 -12.72 21.16
C HIS A 383 8.49 -12.63 22.61
N ALA A 384 7.95 -11.67 23.38
CA ALA A 384 8.23 -11.60 24.80
C ALA A 384 7.71 -12.83 25.56
N ARG A 385 6.58 -13.42 25.12
CA ARG A 385 5.98 -14.58 25.76
C ARG A 385 6.63 -15.92 25.41
N GLU A 386 7.45 -15.97 24.38
CA GLU A 386 8.14 -17.19 23.95
C GLU A 386 9.37 -17.50 24.79
N LEU A 387 9.78 -16.59 25.69
CA LEU A 387 10.94 -16.79 26.55
C LEU A 387 10.59 -17.77 27.68
N HIS A 388 11.30 -18.89 27.74
CA HIS A 388 11.15 -19.96 28.71
C HIS A 388 12.52 -20.37 29.25
N ALA A 389 12.57 -20.93 30.46
CA ALA A 389 13.77 -21.55 31.01
C ALA A 389 13.47 -22.98 31.50
N GLU A 390 14.19 -23.94 30.95
CA GLU A 390 14.24 -25.28 31.53
C GLU A 390 15.19 -25.26 32.71
N THR A 391 14.91 -26.08 33.74
CA THR A 391 15.74 -26.20 34.91
C THR A 391 16.18 -27.64 35.12
N ARG A 392 17.45 -27.85 35.50
CA ARG A 392 18.01 -29.15 35.86
C ARG A 392 18.81 -29.02 37.13
N ILE A 393 18.77 -30.02 37.98
CA ILE A 393 19.66 -30.14 39.13
C ILE A 393 20.84 -31.04 38.70
N GLU A 394 22.06 -30.56 38.81
CA GLU A 394 23.25 -31.29 38.46
C GLU A 394 23.66 -32.23 39.60
N ALA A 395 24.57 -33.21 39.32
CA ALA A 395 24.98 -34.22 40.27
C ALA A 395 25.72 -33.63 41.50
N ASP A 396 26.24 -32.41 41.37
CA ASP A 396 26.91 -31.66 42.44
C ASP A 396 25.93 -30.85 43.33
N GLY A 397 24.61 -30.93 43.06
CA GLY A 397 23.60 -30.19 43.79
C GLY A 397 23.38 -28.77 43.31
N SER A 398 24.11 -28.29 42.29
CA SER A 398 23.90 -27.00 41.66
C SER A 398 22.66 -27.01 40.74
N LYS A 399 22.06 -25.85 40.53
CA LYS A 399 20.90 -25.72 39.64
C LYS A 399 21.30 -25.05 38.35
N LEU A 400 21.00 -25.72 37.23
CA LEU A 400 21.22 -25.22 35.88
C LEU A 400 19.91 -24.69 35.30
N TYR A 401 19.93 -23.43 34.86
CA TYR A 401 18.88 -22.82 34.06
C TYR A 401 19.30 -22.75 32.59
N LEU A 402 18.43 -23.21 31.70
CA LEU A 402 18.61 -23.22 30.26
C LEU A 402 17.55 -22.31 29.65
N PRO A 403 17.70 -20.98 29.73
CA PRO A 403 16.78 -20.07 29.09
C PRO A 403 16.94 -20.11 27.58
N TRP A 404 15.81 -20.09 26.86
CA TRP A 404 15.77 -20.02 25.43
C TRP A 404 14.76 -18.98 24.95
N GLY A 405 15.03 -18.38 23.79
CA GLY A 405 14.23 -17.30 23.23
C GLY A 405 14.99 -16.01 23.05
N THR A 406 14.24 -14.92 22.95
CA THR A 406 14.80 -13.59 22.70
C THR A 406 14.63 -12.70 23.93
N LEU A 407 15.75 -12.21 24.47
CA LEU A 407 15.78 -11.27 25.59
C LEU A 407 15.95 -9.84 25.06
N PHE A 408 14.95 -8.99 25.33
CA PHE A 408 14.89 -7.59 24.93
C PHE A 408 13.97 -6.83 25.89
N PHE A 409 13.77 -5.54 25.69
CA PHE A 409 13.05 -4.66 26.63
C PHE A 409 11.68 -5.21 27.08
N ALA A 410 10.92 -5.89 26.19
CA ALA A 410 9.59 -6.37 26.53
C ALA A 410 9.60 -7.73 27.28
N SER A 411 10.67 -8.52 27.19
CA SER A 411 10.79 -9.84 27.81
C SER A 411 11.60 -9.85 29.12
N THR A 412 12.14 -8.70 29.57
CA THR A 412 12.99 -8.62 30.77
C THR A 412 12.28 -9.09 32.04
N THR A 413 11.02 -8.69 32.23
CA THR A 413 10.23 -9.10 33.40
C THR A 413 9.96 -10.59 33.40
N GLN A 414 9.62 -11.16 32.23
CA GLN A 414 9.39 -12.60 32.08
C GLN A 414 10.69 -13.39 32.33
N PHE A 415 11.81 -12.90 31.84
CA PHE A 415 13.13 -13.47 32.10
C PHE A 415 13.42 -13.54 33.60
N LEU A 416 13.29 -12.42 34.30
CA LEU A 416 13.57 -12.36 35.74
C LEU A 416 12.63 -13.22 36.58
N ASN A 417 11.39 -13.42 36.14
CA ASN A 417 10.40 -14.24 36.85
C ASN A 417 10.63 -15.76 36.66
N GLN A 418 11.55 -16.19 35.77
CA GLN A 418 11.91 -17.61 35.62
C GLN A 418 12.81 -18.11 36.76
N PHE A 419 13.40 -17.21 37.52
CA PHE A 419 14.41 -17.55 38.54
C PHE A 419 13.83 -17.42 39.96
N ASP A 420 13.93 -18.50 40.71
CA ASP A 420 13.49 -18.55 42.11
C ASP A 420 14.69 -18.32 43.05
N THR A 421 15.11 -17.07 43.15
CA THR A 421 16.30 -16.69 43.95
C THR A 421 16.18 -17.06 45.43
N ALA A 422 14.97 -17.24 45.96
CA ALA A 422 14.75 -17.59 47.38
C ALA A 422 15.05 -19.09 47.63
N ASN A 423 14.52 -19.98 46.79
CA ASN A 423 14.60 -21.43 47.03
C ASN A 423 15.73 -22.13 46.22
N ASP A 424 16.42 -21.41 45.36
CA ASP A 424 17.56 -21.97 44.61
C ASP A 424 18.75 -22.35 45.53
N PRO A 425 19.57 -23.32 45.14
CA PRO A 425 20.78 -23.65 45.88
C PRO A 425 21.85 -22.54 45.85
N GLU A 426 22.91 -22.70 46.64
CA GLU A 426 24.00 -21.72 46.72
C GLU A 426 24.69 -21.46 45.35
N HIS A 427 24.81 -22.51 44.52
CA HIS A 427 25.42 -22.45 43.20
C HIS A 427 24.39 -22.59 42.11
N VAL A 428 24.25 -21.58 41.27
CA VAL A 428 23.29 -21.52 40.14
C VAL A 428 24.07 -21.18 38.86
N THR A 429 23.82 -21.94 37.81
CA THR A 429 24.40 -21.70 36.48
C THR A 429 23.28 -21.34 35.49
N VAL A 430 23.51 -20.27 34.71
CA VAL A 430 22.61 -19.88 33.60
C VAL A 430 23.37 -20.11 32.29
N ASP A 431 22.91 -21.07 31.49
CA ASP A 431 23.44 -21.34 30.18
C ASP A 431 22.70 -20.56 29.11
N CYS A 432 23.34 -19.52 28.59
CA CYS A 432 22.78 -18.60 27.59
C CYS A 432 22.94 -19.07 26.15
N ARG A 433 23.25 -20.36 25.88
CA ARG A 433 23.49 -20.91 24.55
C ARG A 433 22.33 -20.65 23.57
N HIS A 434 21.10 -20.75 24.07
CA HIS A 434 19.87 -20.59 23.31
C HIS A 434 19.15 -19.25 23.57
N LEU A 435 19.79 -18.33 24.30
CA LEU A 435 19.27 -17.01 24.61
C LEU A 435 19.89 -15.96 23.68
N SER A 436 19.04 -15.24 22.95
CA SER A 436 19.47 -14.14 22.06
C SER A 436 19.33 -12.81 22.75
N PHE A 437 20.42 -12.07 22.91
CA PHE A 437 20.43 -10.71 23.48
C PHE A 437 20.29 -9.68 22.35
N VAL A 438 19.26 -8.84 22.39
CA VAL A 438 18.92 -7.91 21.30
C VAL A 438 19.32 -6.47 21.62
N ASP A 439 19.04 -6.01 22.83
CA ASP A 439 19.19 -4.61 23.24
C ASP A 439 19.90 -4.47 24.60
N TYR A 440 20.07 -3.21 25.05
CA TYR A 440 20.67 -2.89 26.34
C TYR A 440 19.83 -3.39 27.52
N SER A 441 18.49 -3.44 27.39
CA SER A 441 17.61 -3.90 28.46
C SER A 441 17.84 -5.38 28.80
N ALA A 442 18.23 -6.18 27.79
CA ALA A 442 18.61 -7.59 28.00
C ALA A 442 19.84 -7.71 28.92
N ILE A 443 20.83 -6.82 28.74
CA ILE A 443 22.02 -6.79 29.59
C ILE A 443 21.67 -6.33 30.99
N ALA A 444 20.87 -5.27 31.11
CA ALA A 444 20.41 -4.77 32.40
C ALA A 444 19.64 -5.84 33.20
N ALA A 445 18.80 -6.63 32.52
CA ALA A 445 18.09 -7.74 33.15
C ALA A 445 19.05 -8.83 33.70
N LEU A 446 20.10 -9.17 32.93
CA LEU A 446 21.11 -10.13 33.37
C LEU A 446 21.88 -9.59 34.62
N MET A 447 22.21 -8.31 34.62
CA MET A 447 22.87 -7.68 35.76
C MET A 447 21.97 -7.65 36.98
N THR A 448 20.70 -7.28 36.81
CA THR A 448 19.69 -7.34 37.88
C THR A 448 19.54 -8.75 38.43
N LEU A 449 19.56 -9.76 37.61
CA LEU A 449 19.55 -11.14 38.07
C LEU A 449 20.77 -11.48 38.90
N ARG A 450 21.96 -11.09 38.45
CA ARG A 450 23.21 -11.29 39.21
C ARG A 450 23.17 -10.60 40.57
N GLU A 451 22.71 -9.34 40.62
CA GLU A 451 22.57 -8.62 41.88
C GLU A 451 21.58 -9.31 42.82
N ARG A 452 20.46 -9.86 42.34
CA ARG A 452 19.50 -10.60 43.19
C ARG A 452 20.13 -11.82 43.83
N TYR A 453 20.92 -12.62 43.12
CA TYR A 453 21.62 -13.78 43.67
C TYR A 453 22.72 -13.36 44.63
N THR A 454 23.50 -12.30 44.33
CA THR A 454 24.53 -11.78 45.24
C THR A 454 23.93 -11.27 46.54
N LYS A 455 22.80 -10.54 46.48
CA LYS A 455 22.08 -10.09 47.70
C LYS A 455 21.52 -11.26 48.52
N ALA A 456 21.18 -12.36 47.87
CA ALA A 456 20.74 -13.58 48.53
C ALA A 456 21.91 -14.44 49.07
N GLY A 457 23.17 -13.99 48.96
CA GLY A 457 24.36 -14.72 49.37
C GLY A 457 24.69 -15.95 48.51
N LYS A 458 24.19 -15.98 47.25
CA LYS A 458 24.31 -17.11 46.31
C LYS A 458 25.21 -16.73 45.14
N HIS A 459 25.82 -17.75 44.53
CA HIS A 459 26.74 -17.59 43.40
C HIS A 459 26.03 -17.89 42.06
N LEU A 460 25.90 -16.85 41.20
CA LEU A 460 25.36 -16.99 39.85
C LEU A 460 26.51 -17.03 38.84
N ARG A 461 26.64 -18.14 38.11
CA ARG A 461 27.56 -18.29 36.99
C ARG A 461 26.81 -18.22 35.67
N VAL A 462 27.24 -17.38 34.74
CA VAL A 462 26.66 -17.25 33.40
C VAL A 462 27.64 -17.83 32.37
N VAL A 463 27.16 -18.77 31.57
CA VAL A 463 27.99 -19.48 30.59
C VAL A 463 27.44 -19.39 29.19
N HIS A 464 28.27 -19.65 28.18
CA HIS A 464 27.90 -19.68 26.75
C HIS A 464 27.24 -18.42 26.20
N LEU A 465 27.68 -17.24 26.69
CA LEU A 465 27.28 -15.97 26.12
C LEU A 465 27.71 -15.87 24.65
N SER A 466 26.80 -15.44 23.77
CA SER A 466 27.10 -15.19 22.36
C SER A 466 28.14 -14.07 22.19
N GLU A 467 28.91 -14.09 21.11
CA GLU A 467 29.88 -13.03 20.81
C GLU A 467 29.25 -11.64 20.75
N ARG A 468 28.00 -11.54 20.27
CA ARG A 468 27.23 -10.31 20.27
C ARG A 468 26.94 -9.83 21.71
N CYS A 469 26.59 -10.73 22.60
CA CYS A 469 26.35 -10.40 23.99
C CYS A 469 27.65 -9.94 24.68
N LYS A 470 28.77 -10.62 24.48
CA LYS A 470 30.08 -10.23 25.00
C LYS A 470 30.51 -8.83 24.51
N GLN A 471 30.27 -8.53 23.23
CA GLN A 471 30.54 -7.19 22.67
C GLN A 471 29.65 -6.10 23.29
N LEU A 472 28.38 -6.39 23.51
CA LEU A 472 27.46 -5.47 24.17
C LEU A 472 27.86 -5.21 25.63
N LEU A 473 28.22 -6.27 26.38
CA LEU A 473 28.74 -6.16 27.73
C LEU A 473 30.02 -5.30 27.79
N LYS A 474 30.96 -5.55 26.88
CA LYS A 474 32.22 -4.79 26.77
C LYS A 474 31.95 -3.30 26.46
N ARG A 475 31.02 -2.99 25.56
CA ARG A 475 30.64 -1.61 25.21
C ARG A 475 29.92 -0.88 26.36
N SER A 476 29.21 -1.59 27.20
CA SER A 476 28.53 -1.03 28.37
C SER A 476 29.45 -0.87 29.59
N GLY A 477 30.76 -1.17 29.46
CA GLY A 477 31.73 -1.10 30.56
C GLY A 477 31.57 -2.21 31.61
N MET A 478 30.84 -3.28 31.27
CA MET A 478 30.54 -4.39 32.17
C MET A 478 31.42 -5.60 31.77
N HIS A 479 32.13 -6.17 32.73
CA HIS A 479 32.94 -7.38 32.50
C HIS A 479 32.07 -8.62 32.74
N PRO A 480 32.08 -9.61 31.82
CA PRO A 480 31.60 -10.94 32.15
C PRO A 480 32.61 -11.54 33.16
N ALA A 481 32.17 -11.74 34.38
CA ALA A 481 32.92 -12.50 35.36
C ALA A 481 32.50 -13.97 35.25
#